data_83ac25d9105cfa679cb573ae07399e1f
#
_entry.id   83ac25d9105cfa679cb573ae07399e1f
#
_cell.length_a   1.000
_cell.length_b   1.000
_cell.length_c   1.000
_cell.angle_alpha   90.00
_cell.angle_beta   90.00
_cell.angle_gamma   90.00
#
_symmetry.space_group_name_H-M   'P 1'
#
loop_
_entity.id
_entity.type
_entity.pdbx_description
1 polymer ?
#
loop_
_entity_poly.entity_id
_entity_poly.type
_entity_poly.pdbx_seq_one_letter_code
_entity_poly.pdbx_strand_id
1 'polypeptide(L)'
;MSIIRYQPPQTLAVSGFDRLSNLRDELDTLFEMPFWSNFGRQSQLFSGWSPALDLYQNNDNVIARVELPGMRKEDIQISLHDGMLTINGERKSETPEGDKAERTERYVGKFRRSISLPTQVDASKVTANYRDGILTVTLPKAEEAKPKQIKVDVA
;
A
#
# COMPACT_ATOMS: atom_id res chain seq x y z
N MET A 1 70.32 23.80 -34.04
CA MET A 1 69.85 22.41 -34.21
C MET A 1 68.97 22.13 -32.99
N SER A 2 67.64 22.25 -33.13
CA SER A 2 66.68 22.16 -32.02
C SER A 2 66.05 20.77 -32.06
N ILE A 3 66.23 19.99 -30.98
CA ILE A 3 65.70 18.62 -30.86
C ILE A 3 64.30 18.75 -30.30
N ILE A 4 63.26 18.45 -31.10
CA ILE A 4 61.89 18.33 -30.65
C ILE A 4 61.72 16.93 -30.04
N ARG A 5 61.51 16.87 -28.71
CA ARG A 5 61.12 15.66 -28.05
C ARG A 5 59.63 15.40 -28.25
N TYR A 6 59.29 14.32 -28.88
CA TYR A 6 57.93 13.80 -29.00
C TYR A 6 57.48 13.25 -27.61
N GLN A 7 56.44 13.85 -27.03
CA GLN A 7 55.73 13.31 -25.89
C GLN A 7 54.49 12.54 -26.44
N PRO A 8 54.33 11.28 -26.16
CA PRO A 8 53.11 10.57 -26.51
C PRO A 8 51.95 11.09 -25.65
N PRO A 9 50.74 11.14 -26.20
CA PRO A 9 49.57 11.56 -25.43
C PRO A 9 49.34 10.55 -24.30
N GLN A 10 49.20 11.07 -23.08
CA GLN A 10 48.77 10.28 -21.93
C GLN A 10 47.33 9.87 -22.17
N THR A 11 47.08 8.62 -22.48
CA THR A 11 45.76 8.01 -22.42
C THR A 11 45.32 7.99 -20.99
N LEU A 12 44.38 8.86 -20.63
CA LEU A 12 43.60 8.76 -19.41
C LEU A 12 42.79 7.46 -19.49
N ALA A 13 43.38 6.38 -19.04
CA ALA A 13 42.66 5.16 -18.73
C ALA A 13 41.82 5.44 -17.48
N VAL A 14 40.68 6.08 -17.66
CA VAL A 14 39.64 6.13 -16.65
C VAL A 14 39.08 4.71 -16.56
N SER A 15 39.58 3.93 -15.60
CA SER A 15 39.08 2.60 -15.36
C SER A 15 37.59 2.70 -15.00
N GLY A 16 36.75 1.96 -15.67
CA GLY A 16 35.30 1.95 -15.42
C GLY A 16 34.94 1.55 -13.97
N PHE A 17 35.92 1.01 -13.25
CA PHE A 17 35.79 0.64 -11.82
C PHE A 17 35.73 1.86 -10.89
N ASP A 18 36.44 2.96 -11.19
CA ASP A 18 36.41 4.18 -10.34
C ASP A 18 35.06 4.89 -10.41
N ARG A 19 34.33 4.75 -11.52
CA ARG A 19 32.95 5.28 -11.63
C ARG A 19 31.94 4.42 -10.86
N LEU A 20 32.17 3.12 -10.79
CA LEU A 20 31.29 2.22 -10.02
C LEU A 20 31.50 2.37 -8.52
N SER A 21 32.72 2.63 -8.05
CA SER A 21 32.98 2.90 -6.62
C SER A 21 32.33 4.23 -6.20
N ASN A 22 32.47 5.28 -6.99
CA ASN A 22 31.85 6.57 -6.70
C ASN A 22 30.30 6.49 -6.71
N LEU A 23 29.72 5.69 -7.62
CA LEU A 23 28.27 5.47 -7.65
C LEU A 23 27.78 4.71 -6.40
N ARG A 24 28.60 3.79 -5.89
CA ARG A 24 28.31 3.08 -4.64
C ARG A 24 28.34 4.01 -3.45
N ASP A 25 29.35 4.88 -3.36
CA ASP A 25 29.47 5.86 -2.27
C ASP A 25 28.35 6.90 -2.32
N GLU A 26 27.91 7.32 -3.52
CA GLU A 26 26.74 8.18 -3.70
C GLU A 26 25.44 7.49 -3.27
N LEU A 27 25.28 6.21 -3.60
CA LEU A 27 24.12 5.43 -3.15
C LEU A 27 24.14 5.21 -1.65
N ASP A 28 25.27 4.89 -1.04
CA ASP A 28 25.40 4.72 0.40
C ASP A 28 25.06 6.03 1.13
N THR A 29 25.49 7.18 0.59
CA THR A 29 25.15 8.51 1.14
C THR A 29 23.66 8.80 1.03
N LEU A 30 22.98 8.38 -0.04
CA LEU A 30 21.54 8.51 -0.20
C LEU A 30 20.78 7.62 0.80
N PHE A 31 21.27 6.42 1.09
CA PHE A 31 20.69 5.52 2.10
C PHE A 31 20.95 5.99 3.54
N GLU A 32 22.03 6.74 3.80
CA GLU A 32 22.32 7.34 5.11
C GLU A 32 21.54 8.64 5.39
N MET A 33 20.85 9.21 4.36
CA MET A 33 20.05 10.40 4.58
C MET A 33 18.91 10.14 5.59
N PRO A 34 18.67 11.05 6.56
CA PRO A 34 17.62 10.90 7.59
C PRO A 34 16.22 10.71 7.01
N PHE A 35 16.01 11.08 5.75
CA PHE A 35 14.77 10.91 5.03
C PHE A 35 14.43 9.42 4.80
N TRP A 36 15.41 8.61 4.38
CA TRP A 36 15.21 7.17 4.16
C TRP A 36 15.12 6.38 5.46
N SER A 37 15.82 6.82 6.50
CA SER A 37 15.71 6.18 7.83
C SER A 37 14.32 6.40 8.45
N ASN A 38 13.68 7.52 8.17
CA ASN A 38 12.28 7.76 8.57
C ASN A 38 11.28 6.98 7.71
N PHE A 39 11.54 6.81 6.41
CA PHE A 39 10.70 5.99 5.53
C PHE A 39 10.78 4.50 5.89
N GLY A 40 11.98 4.00 6.20
CA GLY A 40 12.20 2.62 6.65
C GLY A 40 11.60 2.32 8.03
N ARG A 41 11.64 3.29 8.96
CA ARG A 41 11.02 3.14 10.29
C ARG A 41 9.50 3.20 10.25
N GLN A 42 8.92 3.96 9.34
CA GLN A 42 7.47 4.02 9.16
C GLN A 42 6.94 2.74 8.49
N SER A 43 7.73 2.07 7.67
CA SER A 43 7.38 0.74 7.12
C SER A 43 7.54 -0.39 8.15
N GLN A 44 8.44 -0.26 9.14
CA GLN A 44 8.57 -1.26 10.22
C GLN A 44 7.44 -1.18 11.26
N LEU A 45 6.77 -0.04 11.42
CA LEU A 45 5.56 0.07 12.24
C LEU A 45 4.36 -0.64 11.61
N PHE A 46 4.43 -0.99 10.32
CA PHE A 46 3.40 -1.68 9.56
C PHE A 46 3.94 -2.91 8.81
N SER A 47 4.99 -3.57 9.32
CA SER A 47 5.47 -4.85 8.78
C SER A 47 4.49 -6.00 9.05
N GLY A 48 3.21 -5.67 9.19
CA GLY A 48 2.13 -6.61 9.26
C GLY A 48 1.59 -6.94 7.87
N TRP A 49 0.93 -8.06 7.76
CA TRP A 49 0.17 -8.44 6.58
C TRP A 49 -0.88 -7.35 6.25
N SER A 50 -0.88 -6.91 5.00
CA SER A 50 -1.89 -5.99 4.48
C SER A 50 -2.81 -6.78 3.55
N PRO A 51 -4.09 -6.98 3.91
CA PRO A 51 -5.00 -7.74 3.07
C PRO A 51 -5.18 -7.09 1.70
N ALA A 52 -5.31 -7.92 0.67
CA ALA A 52 -5.65 -7.47 -0.67
C ALA A 52 -7.01 -6.78 -0.65
N LEU A 53 -7.14 -5.68 -1.38
CA LEU A 53 -8.34 -4.85 -1.42
C LEU A 53 -8.57 -4.34 -2.82
N ASP A 54 -9.80 -4.55 -3.31
CA ASP A 54 -10.30 -3.96 -4.53
C ASP A 54 -11.35 -2.88 -4.21
N LEU A 55 -11.29 -1.76 -4.94
CA LEU A 55 -12.25 -0.69 -4.82
C LEU A 55 -12.95 -0.46 -6.16
N TYR A 56 -14.26 -0.59 -6.17
CA TYR A 56 -15.12 -0.36 -7.33
C TYR A 56 -16.06 0.81 -7.07
N GLN A 57 -16.52 1.44 -8.11
CA GLN A 57 -17.61 2.41 -8.02
C GLN A 57 -18.57 2.28 -9.18
N ASN A 58 -19.85 2.50 -8.92
CA ASN A 58 -20.90 2.68 -9.92
C ASN A 58 -21.58 4.04 -9.70
N ASN A 59 -22.73 4.28 -10.32
CA ASN A 59 -23.44 5.56 -10.20
C ASN A 59 -23.85 5.88 -8.76
N ASP A 60 -24.24 4.88 -7.98
CA ASP A 60 -24.86 5.04 -6.66
C ASP A 60 -23.94 4.67 -5.50
N ASN A 61 -22.97 3.77 -5.71
CA ASN A 61 -22.19 3.18 -4.63
C ASN A 61 -20.70 3.17 -4.92
N VAL A 62 -19.91 3.23 -3.85
CA VAL A 62 -18.53 2.74 -3.78
C VAL A 62 -18.55 1.39 -3.09
N ILE A 63 -17.81 0.41 -3.60
CA ILE A 63 -17.79 -0.97 -3.10
C ILE A 63 -16.33 -1.35 -2.84
N ALA A 64 -16.01 -1.65 -1.59
CA ALA A 64 -14.70 -2.19 -1.21
C ALA A 64 -14.82 -3.70 -0.96
N ARG A 65 -13.94 -4.49 -1.59
CA ARG A 65 -13.84 -5.94 -1.36
C ARG A 65 -12.46 -6.25 -0.81
N VAL A 66 -12.41 -6.95 0.33
CA VAL A 66 -11.18 -7.23 1.06
C VAL A 66 -11.06 -8.70 1.34
N GLU A 67 -9.89 -9.28 1.05
CA GLU A 67 -9.60 -10.69 1.28
C GLU A 67 -9.15 -10.91 2.73
N LEU A 68 -9.98 -11.57 3.52
CA LEU A 68 -9.76 -11.86 4.92
C LEU A 68 -10.00 -13.34 5.24
N PRO A 69 -9.40 -14.29 4.49
CA PRO A 69 -9.67 -15.70 4.68
C PRO A 69 -9.25 -16.18 6.08
N GLY A 70 -10.03 -17.09 6.67
CA GLY A 70 -9.74 -17.68 7.99
C GLY A 70 -9.93 -16.70 9.15
N MET A 71 -10.76 -15.69 9.00
CA MET A 71 -11.13 -14.77 10.08
C MET A 71 -12.59 -15.00 10.52
N ARG A 72 -12.90 -14.61 11.73
CA ARG A 72 -14.27 -14.53 12.21
C ARG A 72 -14.74 -13.09 12.09
N LYS A 73 -16.05 -12.90 11.90
CA LYS A 73 -16.62 -11.54 11.79
C LYS A 73 -16.36 -10.68 13.04
N GLU A 74 -16.27 -11.32 14.20
CA GLU A 74 -16.02 -10.68 15.50
C GLU A 74 -14.60 -10.10 15.62
N ASP A 75 -13.68 -10.63 14.83
CA ASP A 75 -12.27 -10.22 14.79
C ASP A 75 -12.01 -9.13 13.73
N ILE A 76 -13.07 -8.63 13.05
CA ILE A 76 -13.00 -7.59 12.01
C ILE A 76 -13.72 -6.34 12.48
N GLN A 77 -13.04 -5.20 12.40
CA GLN A 77 -13.60 -3.89 12.73
C GLN A 77 -13.48 -2.99 11.51
N ILE A 78 -14.55 -2.23 11.25
CA ILE A 78 -14.67 -1.29 10.14
C ILE A 78 -14.98 0.08 10.71
N SER A 79 -14.27 1.10 10.27
CA SER A 79 -14.54 2.49 10.60
C SER A 79 -14.45 3.36 9.34
N LEU A 80 -15.29 4.38 9.30
CA LEU A 80 -15.30 5.40 8.26
C LEU A 80 -15.17 6.76 8.92
N HIS A 81 -14.15 7.53 8.56
CA HIS A 81 -13.89 8.87 9.08
C HIS A 81 -13.26 9.72 8.00
N ASP A 82 -13.77 10.92 7.78
CA ASP A 82 -13.25 11.91 6.83
C ASP A 82 -12.94 11.34 5.44
N GLY A 83 -13.85 10.53 4.89
CA GLY A 83 -13.66 9.92 3.59
C GLY A 83 -12.60 8.82 3.55
N MET A 84 -12.12 8.36 4.71
CA MET A 84 -11.18 7.25 4.84
C MET A 84 -11.88 6.02 5.43
N LEU A 85 -11.93 4.95 4.66
CA LEU A 85 -12.37 3.64 5.13
C LEU A 85 -11.18 2.91 5.75
N THR A 86 -11.31 2.54 7.03
CA THR A 86 -10.29 1.76 7.76
C THR A 86 -10.87 0.42 8.17
N ILE A 87 -10.14 -0.65 7.87
CA ILE A 87 -10.46 -2.03 8.22
C ILE A 87 -9.29 -2.56 9.06
N ASN A 88 -9.57 -2.98 10.27
CA ASN A 88 -8.60 -3.56 11.18
C ASN A 88 -9.15 -4.86 11.77
N GLY A 89 -8.24 -5.68 12.22
CA GLY A 89 -8.59 -6.94 12.85
C GLY A 89 -7.36 -7.71 13.29
N GLU A 90 -7.62 -8.90 13.82
CA GLU A 90 -6.58 -9.82 14.26
C GLU A 90 -6.89 -11.23 13.77
N ARG A 91 -5.97 -11.80 12.97
CA ARG A 91 -6.02 -13.22 12.61
C ARG A 91 -5.34 -14.02 13.71
N LYS A 92 -6.12 -14.86 14.40
CA LYS A 92 -5.64 -15.72 15.48
C LYS A 92 -4.98 -16.99 14.92
N SER A 93 -4.02 -17.54 15.66
CA SER A 93 -3.49 -18.87 15.37
C SER A 93 -4.56 -19.93 15.68
N GLU A 94 -4.70 -20.89 14.79
CA GLU A 94 -5.59 -22.04 14.94
C GLU A 94 -4.80 -23.34 15.13
N THR A 95 -3.59 -23.26 15.71
CA THR A 95 -2.80 -24.45 16.01
C THR A 95 -3.55 -25.24 17.08
N PRO A 96 -3.94 -26.50 16.83
CA PRO A 96 -4.60 -27.34 17.84
C PRO A 96 -3.73 -27.51 19.08
N GLU A 97 -4.38 -27.65 20.24
CA GLU A 97 -3.68 -27.83 21.50
C GLU A 97 -2.94 -29.18 21.48
N GLY A 98 -1.63 -29.14 21.76
CA GLY A 98 -0.76 -30.33 21.73
C GLY A 98 -0.03 -30.57 20.41
N ASP A 99 -0.39 -29.91 19.33
CA ASP A 99 0.31 -29.99 18.05
C ASP A 99 1.52 -29.08 17.99
N LYS A 100 2.58 -29.54 17.32
CA LYS A 100 3.75 -28.72 16.98
C LYS A 100 3.66 -28.32 15.51
N ALA A 101 3.64 -27.02 15.26
CA ALA A 101 3.69 -26.52 13.91
C ALA A 101 5.08 -26.77 13.31
N GLU A 102 5.19 -27.62 12.29
CA GLU A 102 6.44 -27.86 11.54
C GLU A 102 6.74 -26.71 10.58
N ARG A 103 5.69 -26.11 9.97
CA ARG A 103 5.81 -25.01 9.02
C ARG A 103 4.57 -24.12 9.09
N THR A 104 4.77 -22.84 9.29
CA THR A 104 3.71 -21.82 9.31
C THR A 104 4.03 -20.74 8.30
N GLU A 105 3.21 -20.61 7.25
CA GLU A 105 3.36 -19.60 6.19
C GLU A 105 2.22 -18.57 6.24
N ARG A 106 1.08 -18.94 6.84
CA ARG A 106 -0.04 -18.01 6.98
C ARG A 106 0.32 -16.93 8.00
N TYR A 107 0.07 -15.66 7.63
CA TYR A 107 0.22 -14.57 8.58
C TYR A 107 -0.76 -14.72 9.74
N VAL A 108 -0.28 -14.54 10.96
CA VAL A 108 -1.05 -14.47 12.20
C VAL A 108 -0.71 -13.16 12.90
N GLY A 109 -1.72 -12.47 13.40
CA GLY A 109 -1.55 -11.20 14.11
C GLY A 109 -2.49 -10.10 13.64
N LYS A 110 -2.22 -8.89 14.11
CA LYS A 110 -3.03 -7.70 13.84
C LYS A 110 -2.72 -7.13 12.47
N PHE A 111 -3.75 -6.67 11.78
CA PHE A 111 -3.63 -5.93 10.53
C PHE A 111 -4.45 -4.65 10.58
N ARG A 112 -4.06 -3.71 9.73
CA ARG A 112 -4.82 -2.48 9.48
C ARG A 112 -4.69 -2.12 8.01
N ARG A 113 -5.81 -1.86 7.36
CA ARG A 113 -5.89 -1.39 5.99
C ARG A 113 -6.73 -0.12 5.94
N SER A 114 -6.16 0.99 5.47
CA SER A 114 -6.87 2.24 5.26
C SER A 114 -6.85 2.61 3.79
N ILE A 115 -7.97 3.12 3.29
CA ILE A 115 -8.14 3.54 1.91
C ILE A 115 -8.98 4.82 1.86
N SER A 116 -8.52 5.80 1.09
CA SER A 116 -9.29 7.00 0.80
C SER A 116 -10.36 6.70 -0.23
N LEU A 117 -11.58 7.14 0.04
CA LEU A 117 -12.69 7.00 -0.89
C LEU A 117 -12.60 8.06 -1.99
N PRO A 118 -12.95 7.71 -3.25
CA PRO A 118 -12.85 8.63 -4.38
C PRO A 118 -13.93 9.71 -4.38
N THR A 119 -14.94 9.59 -3.50
CA THR A 119 -16.10 10.48 -3.44
C THR A 119 -16.72 10.45 -2.04
N GLN A 120 -17.55 11.45 -1.75
CA GLN A 120 -18.32 11.49 -0.50
C GLN A 120 -19.39 10.41 -0.48
N VAL A 121 -19.55 9.77 0.67
CA VAL A 121 -20.52 8.69 0.90
C VAL A 121 -21.41 9.00 2.10
N ASP A 122 -22.61 8.42 2.11
CA ASP A 122 -23.54 8.49 3.23
C ASP A 122 -23.19 7.44 4.29
N ALA A 123 -22.48 7.85 5.32
CA ALA A 123 -22.03 6.95 6.40
C ALA A 123 -23.17 6.21 7.10
N SER A 124 -24.37 6.79 7.13
CA SER A 124 -25.54 6.19 7.80
C SER A 124 -26.12 4.99 7.05
N LYS A 125 -25.81 4.86 5.75
CA LYS A 125 -26.31 3.80 4.88
C LYS A 125 -25.24 2.77 4.50
N VAL A 126 -24.06 2.83 5.09
CA VAL A 126 -22.99 1.87 4.85
C VAL A 126 -23.40 0.48 5.34
N THR A 127 -23.19 -0.52 4.51
CA THR A 127 -23.41 -1.92 4.86
C THR A 127 -22.16 -2.74 4.63
N ALA A 128 -21.97 -3.77 5.46
CA ALA A 128 -20.86 -4.70 5.33
C ALA A 128 -21.35 -6.14 5.39
N ASN A 129 -20.83 -6.97 4.49
CA ASN A 129 -21.11 -8.40 4.44
C ASN A 129 -19.79 -9.17 4.38
N TYR A 130 -19.67 -10.20 5.22
CA TYR A 130 -18.51 -11.09 5.22
C TYR A 130 -18.94 -12.51 4.89
N ARG A 131 -18.45 -13.03 3.77
CA ARG A 131 -18.78 -14.34 3.27
C ARG A 131 -17.59 -14.95 2.52
N ASP A 132 -17.35 -16.24 2.71
CA ASP A 132 -16.32 -17.02 2.02
C ASP A 132 -14.92 -16.40 2.09
N GLY A 133 -14.58 -15.75 3.23
CA GLY A 133 -13.30 -15.06 3.42
C GLY A 133 -13.19 -13.71 2.74
N ILE A 134 -14.27 -13.22 2.12
CA ILE A 134 -14.32 -11.88 1.48
C ILE A 134 -15.23 -10.96 2.29
N LEU A 135 -14.67 -9.84 2.72
CA LEU A 135 -15.43 -8.72 3.27
C LEU A 135 -15.82 -7.78 2.14
N THR A 136 -17.11 -7.57 1.95
CA THR A 136 -17.67 -6.59 1.01
C THR A 136 -18.29 -5.46 1.78
N VAL A 137 -17.79 -4.24 1.62
CA VAL A 137 -18.34 -3.02 2.20
C VAL A 137 -18.97 -2.21 1.07
N THR A 138 -20.27 -1.95 1.19
CA THR A 138 -21.04 -1.12 0.26
C THR A 138 -21.28 0.24 0.89
N LEU A 139 -20.82 1.28 0.21
CA LEU A 139 -20.85 2.67 0.68
C LEU A 139 -21.68 3.49 -0.34
N PRO A 140 -22.96 3.78 -0.06
CA PRO A 140 -23.77 4.62 -0.92
C PRO A 140 -23.17 6.03 -1.02
N LYS A 141 -23.12 6.58 -2.24
CA LYS A 141 -22.66 7.95 -2.47
C LYS A 141 -23.62 8.95 -1.84
N ALA A 142 -23.09 10.03 -1.29
CA ALA A 142 -23.91 11.16 -0.87
C ALA A 142 -24.70 11.72 -2.05
N GLU A 143 -25.88 12.27 -1.83
CA GLU A 143 -26.72 12.76 -2.93
C GLU A 143 -26.05 13.86 -3.76
N GLU A 144 -25.23 14.70 -3.11
CA GLU A 144 -24.43 15.75 -3.76
C GLU A 144 -23.35 15.18 -4.69
N ALA A 145 -22.89 13.95 -4.42
CA ALA A 145 -21.83 13.27 -5.17
C ALA A 145 -22.36 12.40 -6.32
N LYS A 146 -23.66 12.26 -6.47
CA LYS A 146 -24.26 11.54 -7.59
C LYS A 146 -24.25 12.36 -8.88
N PRO A 147 -24.11 11.72 -10.05
CA PRO A 147 -24.20 12.40 -11.33
C PRO A 147 -25.56 13.09 -11.49
N LYS A 148 -25.57 14.40 -11.76
CA LYS A 148 -26.80 15.14 -12.08
C LYS A 148 -26.93 15.26 -13.59
N GLN A 149 -28.07 14.86 -14.13
CA GLN A 149 -28.42 15.15 -15.53
C GLN A 149 -28.81 16.63 -15.67
N ILE A 150 -28.08 17.34 -16.51
CA ILE A 150 -28.39 18.73 -16.87
C ILE A 150 -29.20 18.66 -18.16
N LYS A 151 -30.44 19.15 -18.12
CA LYS A 151 -31.24 19.33 -19.35
C LYS A 151 -30.73 20.59 -20.05
N VAL A 152 -30.45 20.47 -21.33
CA VAL A 152 -30.15 21.61 -22.20
C VAL A 152 -31.44 22.02 -22.87
N ASP A 153 -31.93 23.20 -22.57
CA ASP A 153 -33.03 23.80 -23.29
C ASP A 153 -32.47 24.51 -24.54
N VAL A 154 -32.98 24.18 -25.70
CA VAL A 154 -32.62 24.83 -26.94
C VAL A 154 -33.60 25.99 -27.12
N ALA A 155 -33.07 27.20 -27.16
CA ALA A 155 -33.85 28.42 -27.47
C ALA A 155 -34.12 28.56 -28.97
#